data_4226167683a71c2b6d68a8c412319ff1
#
_entry.id   4226167683a71c2b6d68a8c412319ff1
#
_cell.length_a   1.000
_cell.length_b   1.000
_cell.length_c   1.000
_cell.angle_alpha   90.00
_cell.angle_beta   90.00
_cell.angle_gamma   90.00
#
_symmetry.space_group_name_H-M   'P 1'
#
loop_
_entity.id
_entity.type
_entity.pdbx_description
1 polymer ?
#
loop_
_entity_poly.entity_id
_entity_poly.type
_entity_poly.pdbx_seq_one_letter_code
_entity_poly.pdbx_strand_id
1 'polypeptide(L)'
;CTEPGHEGYWKCQTCQKFFLNEIGTMEISNPIEIKATGHNLEKIAKKEASCTETGYEEYWKCQTCGKLFSDEAGKTAVNEPVEIQALGHILEKIEKKEASCIESGYEGYWKCSTCEKLFADEVGRTEISQPVEISATGHDLEKIEKKEAGCTESGYEAYWKCQTCGKLFSDEAGTDEIASL
;
A
#
# COMPACT_ATOMS: atom_id res chain seq x y z
N CYS A 1 37.65 10.16 7.91
CA CYS A 1 37.38 8.77 8.34
C CYS A 1 38.53 7.81 7.99
N THR A 2 39.00 7.81 6.73
CA THR A 2 40.01 6.84 6.24
C THR A 2 41.42 7.42 6.08
N GLU A 3 41.54 8.73 6.07
CA GLU A 3 42.84 9.42 5.94
C GLU A 3 43.26 9.95 7.29
N PRO A 4 44.57 9.85 7.62
CA PRO A 4 45.13 10.49 8.79
C PRO A 4 45.14 12.01 8.64
N GLY A 5 45.03 12.70 9.73
CA GLY A 5 45.21 14.14 9.83
C GLY A 5 46.58 14.50 10.41
N HIS A 6 46.80 15.78 10.67
CA HIS A 6 47.95 16.27 11.36
C HIS A 6 47.52 17.30 12.41
N GLU A 7 48.24 17.37 13.51
CA GLU A 7 48.12 18.51 14.40
C GLU A 7 48.60 19.78 13.70
N GLY A 8 48.17 20.95 14.19
CA GLY A 8 48.62 22.21 13.63
C GLY A 8 50.14 22.37 13.74
N TYR A 9 50.78 22.76 12.67
CA TYR A 9 52.23 23.02 12.63
C TYR A 9 52.55 24.21 11.73
N TRP A 10 53.71 24.77 11.90
CA TRP A 10 54.28 25.80 11.05
C TRP A 10 55.41 25.22 10.20
N LYS A 11 55.49 25.61 8.97
CA LYS A 11 56.58 25.22 8.05
C LYS A 11 57.38 26.46 7.68
N CYS A 12 58.70 26.45 7.96
CA CYS A 12 59.59 27.53 7.55
C CYS A 12 59.75 27.57 6.04
N GLN A 13 59.47 28.70 5.42
CA GLN A 13 59.58 28.89 3.96
C GLN A 13 61.01 28.77 3.46
N THR A 14 62.01 29.14 4.32
CA THR A 14 63.41 29.17 3.94
C THR A 14 64.11 27.82 4.14
N CYS A 15 63.97 27.19 5.31
CA CYS A 15 64.69 25.96 5.63
C CYS A 15 63.82 24.70 5.50
N GLN A 16 62.51 24.87 5.21
CA GLN A 16 61.54 23.80 5.02
C GLN A 16 61.29 22.92 6.26
N LYS A 17 61.85 23.31 7.44
CA LYS A 17 61.63 22.60 8.70
C LYS A 17 60.25 22.86 9.27
N PHE A 18 59.78 21.92 10.12
CA PHE A 18 58.51 21.99 10.79
C PHE A 18 58.63 22.40 12.25
N PHE A 19 57.67 23.14 12.79
CA PHE A 19 57.66 23.67 14.15
C PHE A 19 56.25 23.56 14.75
N LEU A 20 56.17 23.32 16.08
CA LEU A 20 54.90 23.33 16.83
C LEU A 20 54.45 24.75 17.22
N ASN A 21 55.29 25.74 17.05
CA ASN A 21 54.95 27.13 17.38
C ASN A 21 55.35 28.12 16.28
N GLU A 22 54.67 29.26 16.23
CA GLU A 22 54.84 30.29 15.21
C GLU A 22 56.28 30.95 15.25
N ILE A 23 56.87 31.03 16.42
CA ILE A 23 58.17 31.63 16.58
C ILE A 23 59.34 30.73 16.18
N GLY A 24 59.06 29.47 15.78
CA GLY A 24 60.07 28.55 15.24
C GLY A 24 61.11 28.05 16.29
N THR A 25 60.73 27.95 17.57
CA THR A 25 61.59 27.45 18.62
C THR A 25 61.41 25.99 18.98
N MET A 26 60.28 25.42 18.61
CA MET A 26 59.96 24.01 18.86
C MET A 26 59.97 23.21 17.53
N GLU A 27 61.20 22.85 17.09
CA GLU A 27 61.43 22.09 15.88
C GLU A 27 60.93 20.64 16.04
N ILE A 28 60.23 20.10 15.02
CA ILE A 28 59.79 18.70 14.89
C ILE A 28 60.30 18.12 13.58
N SER A 29 60.61 16.84 13.58
CA SER A 29 61.11 16.16 12.36
C SER A 29 60.06 16.01 11.29
N ASN A 30 58.81 15.75 11.69
CA ASN A 30 57.62 15.61 10.83
C ASN A 30 56.38 16.13 11.56
N PRO A 31 55.33 16.55 10.83
CA PRO A 31 54.04 16.83 11.42
C PRO A 31 53.52 15.66 12.27
N ILE A 32 52.94 15.96 13.43
CA ILE A 32 52.38 14.94 14.33
C ILE A 32 51.12 14.40 13.68
N GLU A 33 51.15 13.13 13.33
CA GLU A 33 50.01 12.45 12.68
C GLU A 33 48.88 12.17 13.68
N ILE A 34 47.64 12.49 13.26
CA ILE A 34 46.42 12.09 13.93
C ILE A 34 45.85 10.89 13.12
N LYS A 35 45.83 9.74 13.75
CA LYS A 35 45.33 8.51 13.08
C LYS A 35 43.89 8.69 12.58
N ALA A 36 43.60 8.05 11.44
CA ALA A 36 42.24 7.98 10.93
C ALA A 36 41.29 7.34 11.97
N THR A 37 40.15 7.96 12.18
CA THR A 37 39.15 7.56 13.19
C THR A 37 38.26 6.39 12.75
N GLY A 38 38.35 6.02 11.47
CA GLY A 38 37.45 5.05 10.88
C GLY A 38 36.05 5.63 10.59
N HIS A 39 35.15 4.78 10.17
CA HIS A 39 33.74 5.15 9.93
C HIS A 39 32.92 4.91 11.20
N ASN A 40 32.09 5.89 11.58
CA ASN A 40 31.07 5.74 12.61
C ASN A 40 29.76 5.36 11.90
N LEU A 41 29.48 4.06 11.83
CA LEU A 41 28.41 3.49 11.02
C LEU A 41 27.11 3.32 11.83
N GLU A 42 26.03 3.82 11.26
CA GLU A 42 24.65 3.55 11.69
C GLU A 42 24.01 2.60 10.71
N LYS A 43 23.39 1.53 11.24
CA LYS A 43 22.63 0.57 10.46
C LYS A 43 21.29 1.16 10.07
N ILE A 44 20.96 1.18 8.79
CA ILE A 44 19.63 1.47 8.26
C ILE A 44 19.00 0.13 7.88
N ALA A 45 17.90 -0.21 8.56
CA ALA A 45 17.21 -1.48 8.35
C ALA A 45 16.59 -1.55 6.96
N LYS A 46 16.45 -2.75 6.43
CA LYS A 46 15.70 -3.06 5.21
C LYS A 46 14.30 -2.44 5.26
N LYS A 47 13.89 -1.81 4.15
CA LYS A 47 12.50 -1.43 3.90
C LYS A 47 11.92 -2.39 2.86
N GLU A 48 10.88 -3.13 3.21
CA GLU A 48 10.18 -3.98 2.25
C GLU A 48 9.47 -3.13 1.19
N ALA A 49 9.42 -3.63 -0.04
CA ALA A 49 8.62 -3.02 -1.10
C ALA A 49 7.13 -3.28 -0.86
N SER A 50 6.29 -2.32 -1.24
CA SER A 50 4.83 -2.49 -1.30
C SER A 50 4.37 -2.71 -2.74
N CYS A 51 3.05 -2.77 -2.96
CA CYS A 51 2.53 -2.87 -4.33
C CYS A 51 2.94 -1.69 -5.21
N THR A 52 3.08 -0.50 -4.65
CA THR A 52 3.31 0.75 -5.39
C THR A 52 4.61 1.47 -5.04
N GLU A 53 5.20 1.16 -3.90
CA GLU A 53 6.44 1.80 -3.45
C GLU A 53 7.59 0.80 -3.48
N THR A 54 8.75 1.29 -3.92
CA THR A 54 10.01 0.54 -3.83
C THR A 54 10.49 0.45 -2.38
N GLY A 55 11.17 -0.62 -2.08
CA GLY A 55 11.92 -0.83 -0.85
C GLY A 55 13.43 -0.71 -1.07
N TYR A 56 14.20 -1.07 -0.08
CA TYR A 56 15.66 -1.19 -0.19
C TYR A 56 16.18 -2.22 0.80
N GLU A 57 17.30 -2.87 0.44
CA GLU A 57 18.02 -3.76 1.34
C GLU A 57 18.70 -2.96 2.46
N GLU A 58 19.02 -3.61 3.57
CA GLU A 58 19.73 -2.95 4.68
C GLU A 58 21.11 -2.43 4.24
N TYR A 59 21.50 -1.31 4.80
CA TYR A 59 22.79 -0.67 4.54
C TYR A 59 23.28 0.10 5.77
N TRP A 60 24.53 0.56 5.71
CA TRP A 60 25.13 1.35 6.78
C TRP A 60 25.49 2.74 6.27
N LYS A 61 25.20 3.75 7.08
CA LYS A 61 25.54 5.15 6.78
C LYS A 61 26.55 5.68 7.77
N CYS A 62 27.67 6.22 7.28
CA CYS A 62 28.63 6.87 8.16
C CYS A 62 28.11 8.24 8.62
N GLN A 63 27.96 8.42 9.93
CA GLN A 63 27.51 9.66 10.55
C GLN A 63 28.52 10.82 10.38
N THR A 64 29.81 10.50 10.17
CA THR A 64 30.84 11.48 10.04
C THR A 64 31.02 12.01 8.61
N CYS A 65 31.01 11.12 7.60
CA CYS A 65 31.29 11.51 6.21
C CYS A 65 30.10 11.30 5.24
N GLY A 66 28.98 10.77 5.73
CA GLY A 66 27.76 10.57 4.95
C GLY A 66 27.81 9.42 3.94
N LYS A 67 28.96 8.75 3.75
CA LYS A 67 29.08 7.61 2.82
C LYS A 67 28.21 6.44 3.26
N LEU A 68 27.72 5.70 2.26
CA LEU A 68 26.92 4.50 2.44
C LEU A 68 27.76 3.25 2.21
N PHE A 69 27.44 2.16 2.91
CA PHE A 69 28.15 0.88 2.84
C PHE A 69 27.15 -0.26 2.84
N SER A 70 27.46 -1.31 2.09
CA SER A 70 26.65 -2.55 2.05
C SER A 70 27.03 -3.54 3.17
N ASP A 71 28.05 -3.23 3.97
CA ASP A 71 28.54 -4.08 5.06
C ASP A 71 28.78 -3.29 6.35
N GLU A 72 28.62 -3.96 7.50
CA GLU A 72 28.81 -3.42 8.84
C GLU A 72 30.25 -2.94 9.12
N ALA A 73 31.23 -3.51 8.42
CA ALA A 73 32.62 -3.14 8.59
C ALA A 73 33.01 -1.87 7.83
N GLY A 74 32.11 -1.31 6.99
CA GLY A 74 32.36 -0.12 6.19
C GLY A 74 33.45 -0.30 5.13
N LYS A 75 33.58 -1.50 4.60
CA LYS A 75 34.59 -1.83 3.59
C LYS A 75 34.08 -1.64 2.17
N THR A 76 32.83 -1.92 1.92
CA THR A 76 32.20 -1.86 0.59
C THR A 76 31.32 -0.62 0.49
N ALA A 77 31.90 0.50 0.04
CA ALA A 77 31.16 1.72 -0.20
C ALA A 77 30.19 1.57 -1.38
N VAL A 78 28.98 2.09 -1.23
CA VAL A 78 27.95 2.14 -2.28
C VAL A 78 27.48 3.58 -2.47
N ASN A 79 27.01 3.93 -3.67
CA ASN A 79 26.50 5.28 -3.93
C ASN A 79 25.05 5.43 -3.44
N GLU A 80 24.28 4.36 -3.53
CA GLU A 80 22.87 4.29 -3.13
C GLU A 80 22.55 2.89 -2.57
N PRO A 81 21.51 2.76 -1.74
CA PRO A 81 21.05 1.47 -1.27
C PRO A 81 20.59 0.58 -2.43
N VAL A 82 20.71 -0.74 -2.27
CA VAL A 82 20.16 -1.70 -3.24
C VAL A 82 18.64 -1.61 -3.19
N GLU A 83 18.05 -1.15 -4.28
CA GLU A 83 16.61 -0.98 -4.41
C GLU A 83 15.89 -2.32 -4.57
N ILE A 84 14.75 -2.47 -3.88
CA ILE A 84 13.79 -3.55 -4.07
C ILE A 84 12.62 -2.98 -4.85
N GLN A 85 12.39 -3.48 -6.05
CA GLN A 85 11.32 -2.98 -6.93
C GLN A 85 9.95 -3.15 -6.28
N ALA A 86 9.02 -2.22 -6.58
CA ALA A 86 7.62 -2.34 -6.20
C ALA A 86 7.02 -3.64 -6.74
N LEU A 87 6.21 -4.33 -5.92
CA LEU A 87 5.69 -5.66 -6.23
C LEU A 87 4.61 -5.65 -7.33
N GLY A 88 3.98 -4.48 -7.56
CA GLY A 88 2.78 -4.39 -8.37
C GLY A 88 1.54 -4.93 -7.62
N HIS A 89 0.38 -4.88 -8.26
CA HIS A 89 -0.84 -5.44 -7.74
C HIS A 89 -1.08 -6.85 -8.29
N ILE A 90 -1.36 -7.81 -7.40
CA ILE A 90 -1.84 -9.14 -7.76
C ILE A 90 -3.34 -9.09 -7.65
N LEU A 91 -4.02 -8.96 -8.80
CA LEU A 91 -5.45 -8.69 -8.87
C LEU A 91 -6.27 -9.97 -9.06
N GLU A 92 -7.28 -10.13 -8.23
CA GLU A 92 -8.30 -11.16 -8.33
C GLU A 92 -9.62 -10.50 -8.76
N LYS A 93 -10.25 -11.05 -9.80
CA LYS A 93 -11.54 -10.57 -10.28
C LYS A 93 -12.65 -11.00 -9.36
N ILE A 94 -13.46 -10.06 -8.92
CA ILE A 94 -14.72 -10.29 -8.25
C ILE A 94 -15.85 -10.07 -9.27
N GLU A 95 -16.59 -11.10 -9.53
CA GLU A 95 -17.66 -11.06 -10.53
C GLU A 95 -18.81 -10.16 -10.08
N LYS A 96 -19.51 -9.60 -11.06
CA LYS A 96 -20.74 -8.83 -10.86
C LYS A 96 -21.76 -9.65 -10.06
N LYS A 97 -22.39 -9.03 -9.07
CA LYS A 97 -23.60 -9.54 -8.42
C LYS A 97 -24.81 -8.77 -8.94
N GLU A 98 -25.73 -9.45 -9.57
CA GLU A 98 -26.99 -8.83 -10.00
C GLU A 98 -27.83 -8.42 -8.78
N ALA A 99 -28.55 -7.31 -8.91
CA ALA A 99 -29.52 -6.90 -7.90
C ALA A 99 -30.77 -7.81 -7.96
N SER A 100 -31.40 -8.02 -6.80
CA SER A 100 -32.71 -8.68 -6.70
C SER A 100 -33.80 -7.64 -6.41
N CYS A 101 -35.01 -8.09 -6.18
CA CYS A 101 -36.09 -7.17 -5.81
C CYS A 101 -35.81 -6.38 -4.53
N ILE A 102 -35.10 -6.98 -3.57
CA ILE A 102 -34.90 -6.42 -2.23
C ILE A 102 -33.42 -6.24 -1.86
N GLU A 103 -32.51 -6.89 -2.57
CA GLU A 103 -31.06 -6.78 -2.29
C GLU A 103 -30.36 -6.05 -3.42
N SER A 104 -29.51 -5.11 -3.07
CA SER A 104 -28.59 -4.48 -4.00
C SER A 104 -27.57 -5.49 -4.53
N GLY A 105 -27.15 -5.29 -5.75
CA GLY A 105 -26.01 -5.93 -6.37
C GLY A 105 -24.81 -4.99 -6.45
N TYR A 106 -23.80 -5.39 -7.22
CA TYR A 106 -22.64 -4.55 -7.53
C TYR A 106 -22.02 -4.94 -8.87
N GLU A 107 -21.43 -3.97 -9.55
CA GLU A 107 -20.64 -4.23 -10.76
C GLU A 107 -19.37 -5.01 -10.40
N GLY A 108 -18.87 -5.81 -11.36
CA GLY A 108 -17.61 -6.54 -11.20
C GLY A 108 -16.43 -5.59 -10.94
N TYR A 109 -15.50 -6.01 -10.14
CA TYR A 109 -14.29 -5.24 -9.78
C TYR A 109 -13.12 -6.18 -9.53
N TRP A 110 -11.94 -5.62 -9.29
CA TRP A 110 -10.73 -6.38 -8.96
C TRP A 110 -10.24 -6.03 -7.56
N LYS A 111 -9.80 -7.03 -6.81
CA LYS A 111 -9.23 -6.86 -5.48
C LYS A 111 -7.77 -7.32 -5.48
N CYS A 112 -6.86 -6.49 -4.95
CA CYS A 112 -5.48 -6.90 -4.78
C CYS A 112 -5.34 -7.81 -3.56
N SER A 113 -4.76 -9.01 -3.75
CA SER A 113 -4.53 -9.99 -2.67
C SER A 113 -3.46 -9.54 -1.67
N THR A 114 -2.57 -8.60 -2.05
CA THR A 114 -1.45 -8.14 -1.21
C THR A 114 -1.83 -6.93 -0.36
N CYS A 115 -2.46 -5.91 -0.94
CA CYS A 115 -2.79 -4.65 -0.24
C CYS A 115 -4.29 -4.46 0.01
N GLU A 116 -5.13 -5.40 -0.44
CA GLU A 116 -6.60 -5.43 -0.32
C GLU A 116 -7.35 -4.28 -0.99
N LYS A 117 -6.66 -3.39 -1.67
CA LYS A 117 -7.28 -2.31 -2.45
C LYS A 117 -8.15 -2.85 -3.57
N LEU A 118 -9.19 -2.08 -3.90
CA LEU A 118 -10.15 -2.39 -4.95
C LEU A 118 -9.90 -1.53 -6.18
N PHE A 119 -10.13 -2.12 -7.37
CA PHE A 119 -9.90 -1.47 -8.66
C PHE A 119 -11.06 -1.72 -9.62
N ALA A 120 -11.36 -0.70 -10.44
CA ALA A 120 -12.36 -0.80 -11.49
C ALA A 120 -11.85 -1.50 -12.76
N ASP A 121 -10.53 -1.69 -12.88
CA ASP A 121 -9.88 -2.26 -14.07
C ASP A 121 -8.89 -3.38 -13.71
N GLU A 122 -8.64 -4.27 -14.66
CA GLU A 122 -7.79 -5.45 -14.51
C GLU A 122 -6.29 -5.17 -14.36
N VAL A 123 -5.87 -3.93 -14.64
CA VAL A 123 -4.47 -3.51 -14.54
C VAL A 123 -4.15 -2.74 -13.26
N GLY A 124 -5.20 -2.48 -12.42
CA GLY A 124 -5.04 -1.83 -11.12
C GLY A 124 -4.67 -0.35 -11.19
N ARG A 125 -5.16 0.36 -12.19
CA ARG A 125 -4.91 1.80 -12.36
C ARG A 125 -5.96 2.68 -11.69
N THR A 126 -7.21 2.24 -11.73
CA THR A 126 -8.35 3.00 -11.21
C THR A 126 -8.77 2.42 -9.86
N GLU A 127 -8.18 2.94 -8.79
CA GLU A 127 -8.54 2.57 -7.42
C GLU A 127 -9.94 3.07 -7.08
N ILE A 128 -10.75 2.22 -6.45
CA ILE A 128 -12.09 2.53 -5.96
C ILE A 128 -12.18 2.25 -4.46
N SER A 129 -12.93 3.07 -3.75
CA SER A 129 -13.12 2.89 -2.29
C SER A 129 -14.12 1.79 -1.96
N GLN A 130 -15.06 1.53 -2.87
CA GLN A 130 -16.10 0.50 -2.74
C GLN A 130 -16.58 0.08 -4.12
N PRO A 131 -17.15 -1.13 -4.26
CA PRO A 131 -17.78 -1.56 -5.50
C PRO A 131 -18.90 -0.61 -5.93
N VAL A 132 -19.10 -0.46 -7.23
CA VAL A 132 -20.23 0.32 -7.77
C VAL A 132 -21.50 -0.46 -7.50
N GLU A 133 -22.37 0.10 -6.68
CA GLU A 133 -23.63 -0.51 -6.29
C GLU A 133 -24.65 -0.50 -7.45
N ILE A 134 -25.37 -1.61 -7.58
CA ILE A 134 -26.56 -1.75 -8.41
C ILE A 134 -27.74 -1.79 -7.45
N SER A 135 -28.57 -0.76 -7.44
CA SER A 135 -29.72 -0.68 -6.53
C SER A 135 -30.68 -1.85 -6.73
N ALA A 136 -31.32 -2.27 -5.64
CA ALA A 136 -32.40 -3.25 -5.70
C ALA A 136 -33.51 -2.79 -6.68
N THR A 137 -34.05 -3.71 -7.45
CA THR A 137 -34.99 -3.39 -8.53
C THR A 137 -36.42 -3.08 -8.04
N GLY A 138 -36.72 -3.40 -6.78
CA GLY A 138 -38.07 -3.39 -6.29
C GLY A 138 -38.90 -4.59 -6.79
N HIS A 139 -40.12 -4.67 -6.36
CA HIS A 139 -41.08 -5.69 -6.85
C HIS A 139 -41.86 -5.15 -8.05
N ASP A 140 -41.90 -5.93 -9.12
CA ASP A 140 -42.81 -5.73 -10.28
C ASP A 140 -44.12 -6.49 -10.03
N LEU A 141 -45.11 -5.78 -9.49
CA LEU A 141 -46.33 -6.38 -8.95
C LEU A 141 -47.47 -6.37 -9.95
N GLU A 142 -47.99 -7.54 -10.19
CA GLU A 142 -49.26 -7.77 -10.95
C GLU A 142 -50.37 -8.11 -9.96
N LYS A 143 -51.48 -7.38 -10.05
CA LYS A 143 -52.67 -7.67 -9.24
C LYS A 143 -53.41 -8.90 -9.81
N ILE A 144 -53.67 -9.86 -8.94
CA ILE A 144 -54.52 -11.00 -9.21
C ILE A 144 -55.88 -10.75 -8.54
N GLU A 145 -56.90 -10.68 -9.34
CA GLU A 145 -58.27 -10.41 -8.84
C GLU A 145 -58.81 -11.55 -8.00
N LYS A 146 -59.70 -11.23 -7.06
CA LYS A 146 -60.40 -12.17 -6.21
C LYS A 146 -61.11 -13.23 -7.08
N LYS A 147 -61.03 -14.48 -6.63
CA LYS A 147 -61.86 -15.61 -7.16
C LYS A 147 -62.83 -16.05 -6.08
N GLU A 148 -64.11 -16.00 -6.38
CA GLU A 148 -65.11 -16.53 -5.48
C GLU A 148 -65.04 -18.06 -5.40
N ALA A 149 -65.38 -18.62 -4.22
CA ALA A 149 -65.43 -20.06 -4.03
C ALA A 149 -66.59 -20.67 -4.80
N GLY A 150 -66.35 -21.80 -5.48
CA GLY A 150 -67.35 -22.63 -6.13
C GLY A 150 -67.83 -23.77 -5.22
N CYS A 151 -68.72 -24.62 -5.71
CA CYS A 151 -69.21 -25.77 -4.96
C CYS A 151 -68.12 -26.81 -4.66
N THR A 152 -67.11 -26.90 -5.50
CA THR A 152 -66.02 -27.91 -5.42
C THR A 152 -64.59 -27.28 -5.41
N GLU A 153 -64.46 -25.96 -5.62
CA GLU A 153 -63.20 -25.27 -5.70
C GLU A 153 -63.13 -24.15 -4.65
N SER A 154 -62.00 -24.02 -3.99
CA SER A 154 -61.74 -22.90 -3.11
C SER A 154 -61.58 -21.60 -3.89
N GLY A 155 -62.03 -20.50 -3.33
CA GLY A 155 -61.75 -19.18 -3.80
C GLY A 155 -60.51 -18.58 -3.10
N TYR A 156 -60.14 -17.38 -3.47
CA TYR A 156 -59.09 -16.59 -2.82
C TYR A 156 -59.40 -15.09 -2.93
N GLU A 157 -58.94 -14.33 -1.97
CA GLU A 157 -59.02 -12.88 -2.02
C GLU A 157 -58.01 -12.30 -3.01
N ALA A 158 -58.21 -11.06 -3.46
CA ALA A 158 -57.29 -10.40 -4.37
C ALA A 158 -55.89 -10.26 -3.69
N TYR A 159 -54.84 -10.45 -4.48
CA TYR A 159 -53.44 -10.35 -4.04
C TYR A 159 -52.58 -9.82 -5.16
N TRP A 160 -51.31 -9.49 -4.83
CA TRP A 160 -50.31 -9.08 -5.82
C TRP A 160 -49.19 -10.12 -5.92
N LYS A 161 -48.80 -10.41 -7.15
CA LYS A 161 -47.70 -11.34 -7.44
C LYS A 161 -46.54 -10.61 -8.12
N CYS A 162 -45.36 -10.73 -7.56
CA CYS A 162 -44.17 -10.19 -8.20
C CYS A 162 -43.78 -11.04 -9.41
N GLN A 163 -43.67 -10.42 -10.59
CA GLN A 163 -43.27 -11.06 -11.84
C GLN A 163 -41.79 -11.48 -11.86
N THR A 164 -40.96 -10.79 -11.09
CA THR A 164 -39.51 -11.04 -11.03
C THR A 164 -39.16 -12.17 -10.06
N CYS A 165 -39.65 -12.13 -8.81
CA CYS A 165 -39.26 -13.11 -7.77
C CYS A 165 -40.35 -14.13 -7.44
N GLY A 166 -41.56 -13.97 -7.98
CA GLY A 166 -42.69 -14.88 -7.79
C GLY A 166 -43.38 -14.80 -6.42
N LYS A 167 -42.92 -13.96 -5.51
CA LYS A 167 -43.51 -13.74 -4.18
C LYS A 167 -44.89 -13.12 -4.29
N LEU A 168 -45.73 -13.42 -3.29
CA LEU A 168 -47.11 -12.96 -3.19
C LEU A 168 -47.25 -11.95 -2.07
N PHE A 169 -48.10 -10.94 -2.26
CA PHE A 169 -48.29 -9.83 -1.31
C PHE A 169 -49.78 -9.52 -1.14
N SER A 170 -50.15 -9.13 0.07
CA SER A 170 -51.51 -8.67 0.38
C SER A 170 -51.76 -7.21 0.00
N ASP A 171 -50.68 -6.44 -0.28
CA ASP A 171 -50.73 -5.00 -0.57
C ASP A 171 -50.05 -4.64 -1.91
N GLU A 172 -50.46 -3.52 -2.50
CA GLU A 172 -49.95 -2.98 -3.75
C GLU A 172 -48.48 -2.49 -3.62
N ALA A 173 -48.03 -2.19 -2.44
CA ALA A 173 -46.66 -1.72 -2.18
C ALA A 173 -45.65 -2.88 -2.13
N GLY A 174 -46.11 -4.12 -2.01
CA GLY A 174 -45.26 -5.32 -1.90
C GLY A 174 -44.47 -5.38 -0.59
N THR A 175 -45.08 -4.89 0.48
CA THR A 175 -44.45 -4.85 1.81
C THR A 175 -44.93 -6.00 2.71
N ASP A 176 -46.13 -6.52 2.50
CA ASP A 176 -46.75 -7.53 3.32
C ASP A 176 -46.81 -8.87 2.57
N GLU A 177 -45.72 -9.66 2.70
CA GLU A 177 -45.55 -10.95 1.99
C GLU A 177 -46.46 -12.01 2.59
N ILE A 178 -47.20 -12.73 1.73
CA ILE A 178 -48.06 -13.89 2.10
C ILE A 178 -47.39 -15.19 1.61
N ALA A 179 -47.35 -16.19 2.50
CA ALA A 179 -46.68 -17.46 2.21
C ALA A 179 -47.44 -18.39 1.26
N SER A 180 -48.78 -18.30 1.27
CA SER A 180 -49.69 -19.12 0.42
C SER A 180 -51.07 -18.47 0.34
N LEU A 181 -51.87 -18.88 -0.65
CA LEU A 181 -53.26 -18.48 -0.85
C LEU A 181 -54.18 -19.40 -0.09
#